data_36dab12e706d0f38b9fd6e104e37e44f
#
_entry.id   36dab12e706d0f38b9fd6e104e37e44f
#
_cell.length_a   1.000
_cell.length_b   1.000
_cell.length_c   1.000
_cell.angle_alpha   90.00
_cell.angle_beta   90.00
_cell.angle_gamma   90.00
#
_symmetry.space_group_name_H-M   'P 1'
#
loop_
_entity.id
_entity.type
_entity.pdbx_description
1 polymer ?
#
loop_
_entity_poly.entity_id
_entity_poly.type
_entity_poly.pdbx_seq_one_letter_code
_entity_poly.pdbx_strand_id
1 'polypeptide(L)'
;MSAFLALEDGTIFRGESVGADGVAFGEAVFTTAMTGYQETVTDPSFAAQLVCFTAPMVGNYGVADGRSESAGAHARAALMREARGPAWTGWLRDRGLVGLTGLDTRALVLRLREAGAMRAAAVAGGMTEEEALDAVRAQPAMEGTALVAHVSTAEPYVYCDAGTVRVAVVDYGCKRSILRRLAAAGAHVTVYPHAVDADELARHDAVLLSNGPGDPEPLRDEVRQVERLLGRVPVLGICLGHQLL
;
A
#
# COMPACT_ATOMS: atom_id res chain seq x y z
N MET A 1 -1.67 5.41 27.64
CA MET A 1 -0.70 4.31 27.47
C MET A 1 0.45 4.86 26.64
N SER A 2 1.69 4.40 26.90
CA SER A 2 2.86 4.79 26.09
C SER A 2 2.66 4.32 24.68
N ALA A 3 2.78 5.22 23.69
CA ALA A 3 2.72 4.90 22.26
C ALA A 3 4.01 5.40 21.61
N PHE A 4 4.60 4.58 20.73
CA PHE A 4 5.88 4.90 20.11
C PHE A 4 6.08 4.13 18.82
N LEU A 5 7.01 4.63 18.00
CA LEU A 5 7.58 3.92 16.87
C LEU A 5 9.00 3.50 17.24
N ALA A 6 9.34 2.22 17.08
CA ALA A 6 10.68 1.68 17.22
C ALA A 6 11.24 1.31 15.84
N LEU A 7 12.44 1.78 15.50
CA LEU A 7 13.17 1.41 14.29
C LEU A 7 14.25 0.37 14.62
N GLU A 8 14.60 -0.48 13.67
CA GLU A 8 15.60 -1.57 13.83
C GLU A 8 16.99 -1.08 14.25
N ASP A 9 17.33 0.18 13.97
CA ASP A 9 18.59 0.80 14.36
C ASP A 9 18.63 1.23 15.84
N GLY A 10 17.53 1.03 16.58
CA GLY A 10 17.39 1.40 18.00
C GLY A 10 16.74 2.77 18.22
N THR A 11 16.42 3.52 17.16
CA THR A 11 15.78 4.83 17.29
C THR A 11 14.33 4.68 17.73
N ILE A 12 13.91 5.47 18.73
CA ILE A 12 12.54 5.50 19.26
C ILE A 12 11.94 6.89 19.04
N PHE A 13 10.75 6.94 18.43
CA PHE A 13 9.92 8.14 18.31
C PHE A 13 8.69 7.98 19.19
N ARG A 14 8.59 8.77 20.28
CA ARG A 14 7.45 8.73 21.21
C ARG A 14 6.30 9.58 20.69
N GLY A 15 5.07 9.13 20.95
CA GLY A 15 3.84 9.80 20.54
C GLY A 15 2.64 9.32 21.35
N GLU A 16 1.46 9.49 20.77
CA GLU A 16 0.17 9.13 21.35
C GLU A 16 -0.58 8.20 20.39
N SER A 17 -1.34 7.24 20.94
CA SER A 17 -2.23 6.38 20.14
C SER A 17 -3.52 7.11 19.77
N VAL A 18 -3.94 7.01 18.50
CA VAL A 18 -5.20 7.57 17.99
C VAL A 18 -6.01 6.62 17.11
N GLY A 19 -5.44 5.48 16.77
CA GLY A 19 -6.06 4.40 15.98
C GLY A 19 -6.50 3.22 16.86
N ALA A 20 -6.34 2.01 16.33
CA ALA A 20 -6.51 0.78 17.08
C ALA A 20 -5.35 0.58 18.05
N ASP A 21 -5.65 -0.06 19.19
CA ASP A 21 -4.63 -0.51 20.14
C ASP A 21 -3.89 -1.74 19.59
N GLY A 22 -2.64 -1.95 20.05
CA GLY A 22 -1.83 -3.10 19.68
C GLY A 22 -0.49 -2.72 19.08
N VAL A 23 0.11 -3.67 18.36
CA VAL A 23 1.43 -3.53 17.74
C VAL A 23 1.34 -3.87 16.27
N ALA A 24 1.87 -3.00 15.42
CA ALA A 24 1.99 -3.22 13.99
C ALA A 24 3.46 -3.24 13.58
N PHE A 25 3.88 -4.37 12.98
CA PHE A 25 5.21 -4.53 12.40
C PHE A 25 5.17 -4.30 10.89
N GLY A 26 6.25 -3.77 10.33
CA GLY A 26 6.43 -3.57 8.91
C GLY A 26 7.62 -2.70 8.59
N GLU A 27 7.70 -2.28 7.35
CA GLU A 27 8.71 -1.35 6.89
C GLU A 27 8.23 0.10 7.05
N ALA A 28 8.99 0.93 7.74
CA ALA A 28 8.70 2.35 7.85
C ALA A 28 9.05 3.07 6.54
N VAL A 29 8.05 3.68 5.94
CA VAL A 29 8.17 4.48 4.72
C VAL A 29 7.49 5.83 4.90
N PHE A 30 7.70 6.77 3.98
CA PHE A 30 7.01 8.06 4.05
C PHE A 30 6.36 8.45 2.72
N THR A 31 5.32 9.26 2.82
CA THR A 31 4.67 9.91 1.68
C THR A 31 4.75 11.42 1.80
N THR A 32 5.04 12.10 0.69
CA THR A 32 5.09 13.57 0.61
C THR A 32 3.78 14.17 0.09
N ALA A 33 2.77 13.35 -0.16
CA ALA A 33 1.46 13.81 -0.58
C ALA A 33 0.81 14.68 0.50
N MET A 34 0.34 15.87 0.11
CA MET A 34 -0.30 16.81 1.05
C MET A 34 -1.76 16.44 1.36
N THR A 35 -2.35 15.57 0.54
CA THR A 35 -3.74 15.08 0.63
C THR A 35 -3.78 13.60 0.28
N GLY A 36 -4.93 12.93 0.50
CA GLY A 36 -5.11 11.54 0.10
C GLY A 36 -4.67 10.54 1.17
N TYR A 37 -4.78 10.88 2.45
CA TYR A 37 -4.39 9.96 3.53
C TYR A 37 -5.23 8.69 3.59
N GLN A 38 -6.55 8.77 3.29
CA GLN A 38 -7.43 7.61 3.22
C GLN A 38 -7.07 6.72 2.02
N GLU A 39 -6.83 7.36 0.87
CA GLU A 39 -6.35 6.72 -0.34
C GLU A 39 -5.03 5.99 -0.09
N THR A 40 -4.08 6.65 0.58
CA THR A 40 -2.76 6.09 0.92
C THR A 40 -2.87 4.82 1.78
N VAL A 41 -3.59 4.85 2.88
CA VAL A 41 -3.67 3.67 3.78
C VAL A 41 -4.50 2.53 3.20
N THR A 42 -5.34 2.80 2.20
CA THR A 42 -6.14 1.80 1.47
C THR A 42 -5.52 1.36 0.15
N ASP A 43 -4.41 1.96 -0.27
CA ASP A 43 -3.64 1.54 -1.44
C ASP A 43 -2.91 0.23 -1.15
N PRO A 44 -3.18 -0.86 -1.90
CA PRO A 44 -2.49 -2.13 -1.70
C PRO A 44 -0.96 -2.05 -1.82
N SER A 45 -0.42 -1.05 -2.52
CA SER A 45 1.04 -0.82 -2.63
C SER A 45 1.71 -0.62 -1.27
N PHE A 46 0.98 -0.19 -0.23
CA PHE A 46 1.49 -0.03 1.12
C PHE A 46 1.29 -1.26 2.01
N ALA A 47 0.98 -2.43 1.44
CA ALA A 47 0.89 -3.66 2.21
C ALA A 47 2.22 -3.94 2.95
N ALA A 48 2.10 -4.33 4.22
CA ALA A 48 3.21 -4.55 5.16
C ALA A 48 4.05 -3.30 5.49
N GLN A 49 3.58 -2.08 5.20
CA GLN A 49 4.29 -0.83 5.48
C GLN A 49 3.63 0.01 6.59
N LEU A 50 4.46 0.72 7.35
CA LEU A 50 4.09 1.74 8.33
C LEU A 50 4.30 3.10 7.66
N VAL A 51 3.22 3.83 7.36
CA VAL A 51 3.30 5.00 6.50
C VAL A 51 3.40 6.28 7.31
N CYS A 52 4.53 6.99 7.19
CA CYS A 52 4.74 8.32 7.76
C CYS A 52 4.24 9.40 6.80
N PHE A 53 3.29 10.20 7.26
CA PHE A 53 2.79 11.35 6.51
C PHE A 53 3.64 12.60 6.80
N THR A 54 4.22 13.20 5.75
CA THR A 54 4.95 14.46 5.89
C THR A 54 4.02 15.66 6.02
N ALA A 55 2.76 15.54 5.57
CA ALA A 55 1.74 16.55 5.81
C ALA A 55 1.56 16.77 7.33
N PRO A 56 1.62 18.02 7.82
CA PRO A 56 1.63 18.29 9.26
C PRO A 56 0.32 17.91 9.96
N MET A 57 -0.81 17.94 9.25
CA MET A 57 -2.13 17.61 9.76
C MET A 57 -2.80 16.56 8.87
N VAL A 58 -3.17 15.42 9.46
CA VAL A 58 -3.82 14.29 8.79
C VAL A 58 -5.20 14.08 9.38
N GLY A 59 -6.23 13.94 8.53
CA GLY A 59 -7.63 13.81 8.94
C GLY A 59 -8.43 15.10 8.87
N ASN A 60 -7.81 16.22 8.52
CA ASN A 60 -8.39 17.58 8.54
C ASN A 60 -9.58 17.79 7.59
N TYR A 61 -9.75 16.97 6.57
CA TYR A 61 -10.90 17.03 5.65
C TYR A 61 -11.81 15.78 5.74
N GLY A 62 -11.66 14.99 6.82
CA GLY A 62 -12.50 13.82 7.11
C GLY A 62 -12.28 12.64 6.18
N VAL A 63 -13.19 11.69 6.23
CA VAL A 63 -13.21 10.45 5.43
C VAL A 63 -14.47 10.39 4.57
N ALA A 64 -14.42 9.66 3.46
CA ALA A 64 -15.56 9.49 2.56
C ALA A 64 -15.49 8.14 1.84
N ASP A 65 -16.65 7.51 1.61
CA ASP A 65 -16.75 6.15 1.03
C ASP A 65 -16.08 6.02 -0.34
N GLY A 66 -16.14 7.04 -1.18
CA GLY A 66 -15.54 7.00 -2.51
C GLY A 66 -14.02 7.19 -2.58
N ARG A 67 -13.36 7.46 -1.45
CA ARG A 67 -11.91 7.76 -1.41
C ARG A 67 -11.02 6.55 -1.19
N SER A 68 -11.57 5.41 -0.78
CA SER A 68 -10.77 4.20 -0.58
C SER A 68 -10.34 3.59 -1.91
N GLU A 69 -9.07 3.23 -2.01
CA GLU A 69 -8.48 2.61 -3.20
C GLU A 69 -8.69 1.10 -3.26
N SER A 70 -9.13 0.48 -2.15
CA SER A 70 -9.47 -0.92 -2.04
C SER A 70 -10.58 -1.15 -1.00
N ALA A 71 -10.93 -2.39 -0.72
CA ALA A 71 -11.96 -2.74 0.27
C ALA A 71 -11.50 -2.54 1.72
N GLY A 72 -10.19 -2.63 1.99
CA GLY A 72 -9.60 -2.57 3.33
C GLY A 72 -8.45 -1.58 3.46
N ALA A 73 -7.93 -1.44 4.67
CA ALA A 73 -6.65 -0.81 4.91
C ALA A 73 -5.53 -1.83 4.65
N HIS A 74 -4.52 -1.45 3.88
CA HIS A 74 -3.35 -2.30 3.57
C HIS A 74 -2.11 -1.84 4.32
N ALA A 75 -1.94 -0.52 4.55
CA ALA A 75 -0.92 -0.05 5.46
C ALA A 75 -1.09 -0.68 6.85
N ARG A 76 0.01 -0.96 7.53
CA ARG A 76 0.02 -1.53 8.88
C ARG A 76 -0.17 -0.48 9.97
N ALA A 77 0.31 0.74 9.74
CA ALA A 77 0.08 1.87 10.64
C ALA A 77 0.11 3.20 9.90
N ALA A 78 -0.54 4.21 10.49
CA ALA A 78 -0.47 5.62 10.09
C ALA A 78 0.35 6.41 11.12
N LEU A 79 1.49 6.98 10.68
CA LEU A 79 2.42 7.73 11.51
C LEU A 79 2.29 9.22 11.19
N MET A 80 1.88 10.03 12.16
CA MET A 80 1.46 11.41 11.95
C MET A 80 2.11 12.37 12.95
N ARG A 81 2.38 13.60 12.49
CA ARG A 81 2.71 14.70 13.39
C ARG A 81 1.48 15.12 14.19
N GLU A 82 0.36 15.35 13.50
CA GLU A 82 -0.89 15.73 14.12
C GLU A 82 -2.08 15.04 13.45
N ALA A 83 -2.80 14.19 14.19
CA ALA A 83 -4.06 13.62 13.74
C ALA A 83 -5.21 14.60 14.02
N ARG A 84 -6.04 14.89 13.04
CA ARG A 84 -7.17 15.81 13.13
C ARG A 84 -8.50 15.11 12.87
N GLY A 85 -9.48 15.51 13.68
CA GLY A 85 -10.89 15.14 13.51
C GLY A 85 -11.24 13.71 13.95
N PRO A 86 -12.38 13.57 14.66
CA PRO A 86 -12.83 12.28 15.20
C PRO A 86 -13.20 11.26 14.08
N ALA A 87 -13.59 11.77 12.90
CA ALA A 87 -13.92 10.90 11.78
C ALA A 87 -12.72 10.08 11.30
N TRP A 88 -11.53 10.69 11.22
CA TRP A 88 -10.31 10.00 10.83
C TRP A 88 -9.84 9.00 11.88
N THR A 89 -9.74 9.43 13.14
CA THR A 89 -9.26 8.56 14.21
C THR A 89 -10.23 7.41 14.51
N GLY A 90 -11.55 7.65 14.39
CA GLY A 90 -12.58 6.61 14.42
C GLY A 90 -12.44 5.64 13.27
N TRP A 91 -12.24 6.13 12.06
CA TRP A 91 -12.06 5.31 10.86
C TRP A 91 -10.83 4.39 10.96
N LEU A 92 -9.71 4.86 11.52
CA LEU A 92 -8.53 4.03 11.80
C LEU A 92 -8.87 2.89 12.77
N ARG A 93 -9.56 3.22 13.86
CA ARG A 93 -9.98 2.29 14.90
C ARG A 93 -10.92 1.21 14.38
N ASP A 94 -11.93 1.60 13.62
CA ASP A 94 -12.93 0.69 13.04
C ASP A 94 -12.31 -0.31 12.05
N ARG A 95 -11.13 0.00 11.51
CA ARG A 95 -10.38 -0.86 10.58
C ARG A 95 -9.21 -1.59 11.22
N GLY A 96 -9.07 -1.50 12.55
CA GLY A 96 -7.98 -2.15 13.26
C GLY A 96 -6.60 -1.59 12.91
N LEU A 97 -6.53 -0.35 12.35
CA LEU A 97 -5.28 0.25 11.93
C LEU A 97 -4.64 1.03 13.08
N VAL A 98 -3.41 0.67 13.44
CA VAL A 98 -2.63 1.42 14.43
C VAL A 98 -2.37 2.83 13.91
N GLY A 99 -2.67 3.84 14.73
CA GLY A 99 -2.39 5.25 14.42
C GLY A 99 -1.56 5.88 15.52
N LEU A 100 -0.45 6.49 15.16
CA LEU A 100 0.38 7.26 16.10
C LEU A 100 0.38 8.74 15.71
N THR A 101 0.17 9.62 16.69
CA THR A 101 0.23 11.08 16.54
C THR A 101 1.26 11.69 17.50
N GLY A 102 1.62 12.95 17.31
CA GLY A 102 2.63 13.63 18.13
C GLY A 102 4.07 13.25 17.78
N LEU A 103 4.28 12.47 16.72
CA LEU A 103 5.61 12.05 16.29
C LEU A 103 6.40 13.23 15.68
N ASP A 104 7.71 13.24 15.89
CA ASP A 104 8.62 14.08 15.07
C ASP A 104 8.78 13.45 13.68
N THR A 105 7.75 13.63 12.84
CA THR A 105 7.75 13.09 11.48
C THR A 105 8.86 13.67 10.60
N ARG A 106 9.34 14.90 10.90
CA ARG A 106 10.47 15.49 10.18
C ARG A 106 11.77 14.73 10.44
N ALA A 107 12.08 14.46 11.71
CA ALA A 107 13.26 13.68 12.09
C ALA A 107 13.18 12.25 11.54
N LEU A 108 12.01 11.61 11.62
CA LEU A 108 11.76 10.28 11.06
C LEU A 108 12.02 10.26 9.54
N VAL A 109 11.44 11.19 8.79
CA VAL A 109 11.61 11.27 7.33
C VAL A 109 13.08 11.52 6.94
N LEU A 110 13.79 12.39 7.65
CA LEU A 110 15.21 12.61 7.41
C LEU A 110 16.02 11.32 7.64
N ARG A 111 15.71 10.56 8.70
CA ARG A 111 16.34 9.28 8.99
C ARG A 111 16.10 8.25 7.89
N LEU A 112 14.84 8.09 7.47
CA LEU A 112 14.47 7.16 6.39
C LEU A 112 15.08 7.56 5.04
N ARG A 113 15.22 8.87 4.77
CA ARG A 113 15.86 9.34 3.54
C ARG A 113 17.36 9.02 3.48
N GLU A 114 18.03 9.05 4.62
CA GLU A 114 19.47 8.78 4.72
C GLU A 114 19.78 7.28 4.74
N ALA A 115 19.00 6.50 5.50
CA ALA A 115 19.27 5.09 5.73
C ALA A 115 18.49 4.14 4.80
N GLY A 116 17.49 4.65 4.05
CA GLY A 116 16.51 3.83 3.33
C GLY A 116 15.30 3.47 4.21
N ALA A 117 14.38 2.73 3.65
CA ALA A 117 13.27 2.14 4.39
C ALA A 117 13.81 1.16 5.45
N MET A 118 13.18 1.14 6.63
CA MET A 118 13.67 0.39 7.79
C MET A 118 12.55 -0.45 8.41
N ARG A 119 12.90 -1.64 8.90
CA ARG A 119 11.97 -2.43 9.72
C ARG A 119 11.63 -1.65 10.98
N ALA A 120 10.35 -1.68 11.35
CA ALA A 120 9.83 -0.90 12.45
C ALA A 120 8.64 -1.58 13.15
N ALA A 121 8.34 -1.12 14.37
CA ALA A 121 7.13 -1.43 15.11
C ALA A 121 6.44 -0.14 15.54
N ALA A 122 5.16 0.02 15.16
CA ALA A 122 4.27 1.03 15.73
C ALA A 122 3.53 0.40 16.91
N VAL A 123 3.79 0.90 18.12
CA VAL A 123 3.25 0.36 19.38
C VAL A 123 2.23 1.32 19.96
N ALA A 124 0.98 0.84 20.10
CA ALA A 124 -0.13 1.50 20.74
C ALA A 124 -0.57 0.72 21.99
N GLY A 125 0.39 0.45 22.88
CA GLY A 125 0.23 -0.39 24.08
C GLY A 125 0.63 -1.85 23.88
N GLY A 126 0.74 -2.59 24.99
CA GLY A 126 0.99 -4.03 24.99
C GLY A 126 2.44 -4.46 24.82
N MET A 127 3.41 -3.53 24.69
CA MET A 127 4.84 -3.86 24.51
C MET A 127 5.72 -2.73 25.04
N THR A 128 6.85 -3.06 25.62
CA THR A 128 7.90 -2.11 26.02
C THR A 128 8.79 -1.73 24.86
N GLU A 129 9.59 -0.68 25.00
CA GLU A 129 10.55 -0.25 23.97
C GLU A 129 11.61 -1.34 23.69
N GLU A 130 12.10 -2.02 24.71
CA GLU A 130 13.09 -3.10 24.61
C GLU A 130 12.51 -4.30 23.84
N GLU A 131 11.33 -4.78 24.25
CA GLU A 131 10.63 -5.87 23.57
C GLU A 131 10.33 -5.54 22.10
N ALA A 132 9.95 -4.28 21.81
CA ALA A 132 9.66 -3.83 20.45
C ALA A 132 10.93 -3.84 19.58
N LEU A 133 12.06 -3.37 20.08
CA LEU A 133 13.34 -3.39 19.36
C LEU A 133 13.80 -4.80 19.04
N ASP A 134 13.71 -5.72 20.00
CA ASP A 134 14.07 -7.12 19.80
C ASP A 134 13.15 -7.78 18.76
N ALA A 135 11.84 -7.53 18.86
CA ALA A 135 10.87 -8.04 17.91
C ALA A 135 11.07 -7.48 16.49
N VAL A 136 11.39 -6.18 16.34
CA VAL A 136 11.69 -5.56 15.04
C VAL A 136 12.92 -6.19 14.39
N ARG A 137 13.97 -6.40 15.15
CA ARG A 137 15.22 -7.03 14.64
C ARG A 137 15.01 -8.48 14.22
N ALA A 138 14.04 -9.18 14.82
CA ALA A 138 13.65 -10.53 14.46
C ALA A 138 12.73 -10.62 13.23
N GLN A 139 12.14 -9.49 12.76
CA GLN A 139 11.30 -9.49 11.55
C GLN A 139 12.14 -9.78 10.29
N PRO A 140 11.57 -10.50 9.30
CA PRO A 140 12.21 -10.61 8.00
C PRO A 140 12.33 -9.25 7.32
N ALA A 141 13.30 -9.09 6.43
CA ALA A 141 13.38 -7.94 5.55
C ALA A 141 12.24 -7.96 4.52
N MET A 142 11.86 -6.79 4.01
CA MET A 142 10.89 -6.67 2.91
C MET A 142 11.49 -7.12 1.57
N GLU A 143 12.80 -6.97 1.40
CA GLU A 143 13.55 -7.39 0.23
C GLU A 143 13.35 -8.89 -0.04
N GLY A 144 13.09 -9.24 -1.29
CA GLY A 144 12.77 -10.61 -1.68
C GLY A 144 11.38 -11.11 -1.29
N THR A 145 10.48 -10.24 -0.77
CA THR A 145 9.14 -10.64 -0.35
C THR A 145 8.12 -10.42 -1.47
N ALA A 146 7.50 -11.50 -1.96
CA ALA A 146 6.39 -11.46 -2.90
C ALA A 146 5.06 -11.20 -2.17
N LEU A 147 4.54 -9.98 -2.22
CA LEU A 147 3.29 -9.61 -1.55
C LEU A 147 2.07 -9.61 -2.48
N VAL A 148 2.28 -9.72 -3.78
CA VAL A 148 1.23 -9.61 -4.81
C VAL A 148 0.10 -10.62 -4.59
N ALA A 149 0.41 -11.86 -4.28
CA ALA A 149 -0.59 -12.91 -4.04
C ALA A 149 -1.54 -12.62 -2.87
N HIS A 150 -1.14 -11.75 -1.92
CA HIS A 150 -1.96 -11.40 -0.76
C HIS A 150 -2.95 -10.26 -1.03
N VAL A 151 -2.77 -9.52 -2.14
CA VAL A 151 -3.56 -8.34 -2.46
C VAL A 151 -4.30 -8.44 -3.79
N SER A 152 -3.90 -9.37 -4.65
CA SER A 152 -4.53 -9.66 -5.95
C SER A 152 -5.91 -10.26 -5.77
N THR A 153 -6.80 -10.02 -6.73
CA THR A 153 -8.08 -10.73 -6.81
C THR A 153 -7.86 -12.25 -6.95
N ALA A 154 -8.77 -13.04 -6.38
CA ALA A 154 -8.70 -14.50 -6.51
C ALA A 154 -9.20 -15.00 -7.86
N GLU A 155 -10.17 -14.29 -8.46
CA GLU A 155 -10.84 -14.69 -9.71
C GLU A 155 -10.98 -13.48 -10.65
N PRO A 156 -11.03 -13.71 -11.97
CA PRO A 156 -11.32 -12.65 -12.92
C PRO A 156 -12.72 -12.06 -12.71
N TYR A 157 -12.86 -10.76 -12.91
CA TYR A 157 -14.15 -10.10 -12.89
C TYR A 157 -14.23 -8.93 -13.87
N VAL A 158 -15.44 -8.64 -14.36
CA VAL A 158 -15.69 -7.46 -15.20
C VAL A 158 -15.97 -6.28 -14.28
N TYR A 159 -15.10 -5.27 -14.33
CA TYR A 159 -15.27 -4.01 -13.59
C TYR A 159 -16.24 -3.04 -14.31
N CYS A 160 -16.12 -2.96 -15.64
CA CYS A 160 -16.96 -2.14 -16.50
C CYS A 160 -17.18 -2.86 -17.82
N ASP A 161 -18.46 -3.07 -18.19
CA ASP A 161 -18.88 -3.71 -19.44
C ASP A 161 -19.25 -2.70 -20.54
N ALA A 162 -19.28 -1.42 -20.20
CA ALA A 162 -19.54 -0.32 -21.14
C ALA A 162 -18.23 0.14 -21.78
N GLY A 163 -18.12 0.08 -23.09
CA GLY A 163 -16.95 0.56 -23.82
C GLY A 163 -16.60 -0.33 -25.00
N THR A 164 -15.84 0.21 -25.94
CA THR A 164 -15.49 -0.46 -27.17
C THR A 164 -14.08 -1.05 -27.17
N VAL A 165 -13.17 -0.48 -26.36
CA VAL A 165 -11.79 -0.97 -26.19
C VAL A 165 -11.74 -1.90 -25.00
N ARG A 166 -11.42 -3.16 -25.22
CA ARG A 166 -11.31 -4.18 -24.17
C ARG A 166 -9.92 -4.11 -23.53
N VAL A 167 -9.86 -3.73 -22.27
CA VAL A 167 -8.62 -3.65 -21.50
C VAL A 167 -8.61 -4.74 -20.44
N ALA A 168 -7.62 -5.62 -20.49
CA ALA A 168 -7.31 -6.49 -19.37
C ALA A 168 -6.44 -5.76 -18.36
N VAL A 169 -6.79 -5.81 -17.09
CA VAL A 169 -5.98 -5.30 -15.99
C VAL A 169 -5.47 -6.47 -15.18
N VAL A 170 -4.15 -6.64 -15.11
CA VAL A 170 -3.54 -7.63 -14.20
C VAL A 170 -3.41 -6.99 -12.82
N ASP A 171 -4.06 -7.61 -11.85
CA ASP A 171 -4.16 -7.10 -10.48
C ASP A 171 -2.97 -7.55 -9.63
N TYR A 172 -1.96 -6.70 -9.54
CA TYR A 172 -0.85 -6.85 -8.58
C TYR A 172 -1.11 -6.15 -7.24
N GLY A 173 -2.29 -5.62 -7.04
CA GLY A 173 -2.72 -4.74 -5.95
C GLY A 173 -3.28 -3.44 -6.51
N CYS A 174 -4.21 -3.55 -7.46
CA CYS A 174 -4.70 -2.45 -8.27
C CYS A 174 -5.53 -1.45 -7.46
N LYS A 175 -5.21 -0.17 -7.58
CA LYS A 175 -6.03 0.91 -7.03
C LYS A 175 -7.34 1.04 -7.79
N ARG A 176 -8.44 1.19 -7.05
CA ARG A 176 -9.77 1.46 -7.65
C ARG A 176 -9.79 2.69 -8.54
N SER A 177 -8.97 3.70 -8.24
CA SER A 177 -8.87 4.91 -9.08
C SER A 177 -8.36 4.62 -10.49
N ILE A 178 -7.50 3.61 -10.67
CA ILE A 178 -7.03 3.16 -11.99
C ILE A 178 -8.21 2.60 -12.79
N LEU A 179 -8.98 1.68 -12.20
CA LEU A 179 -10.15 1.08 -12.84
C LEU A 179 -11.20 2.13 -13.19
N ARG A 180 -11.48 3.06 -12.24
CA ARG A 180 -12.40 4.18 -12.49
C ARG A 180 -11.96 5.06 -13.67
N ARG A 181 -10.65 5.34 -13.79
CA ARG A 181 -10.12 6.16 -14.90
C ARG A 181 -10.20 5.44 -16.23
N LEU A 182 -9.93 4.14 -16.29
CA LEU A 182 -10.12 3.34 -17.51
C LEU A 182 -11.59 3.33 -17.95
N ALA A 183 -12.50 3.06 -17.03
CA ALA A 183 -13.94 3.08 -17.29
C ALA A 183 -14.43 4.48 -17.78
N ALA A 184 -13.96 5.56 -17.12
CA ALA A 184 -14.26 6.92 -17.51
C ALA A 184 -13.68 7.30 -18.90
N ALA A 185 -12.61 6.66 -19.32
CA ALA A 185 -12.03 6.79 -20.66
C ALA A 185 -12.78 5.96 -21.73
N GLY A 186 -13.83 5.24 -21.36
CA GLY A 186 -14.66 4.44 -22.28
C GLY A 186 -14.11 3.04 -22.55
N ALA A 187 -13.30 2.50 -21.65
CA ALA A 187 -12.82 1.14 -21.77
C ALA A 187 -13.81 0.11 -21.18
N HIS A 188 -13.95 -1.04 -21.84
CA HIS A 188 -14.46 -2.26 -21.23
C HIS A 188 -13.31 -2.87 -20.41
N VAL A 189 -13.49 -2.97 -19.10
CA VAL A 189 -12.40 -3.34 -18.17
C VAL A 189 -12.68 -4.70 -17.53
N THR A 190 -11.79 -5.65 -17.76
CA THR A 190 -11.77 -6.94 -17.07
C THR A 190 -10.50 -7.03 -16.21
N VAL A 191 -10.66 -7.35 -14.95
CA VAL A 191 -9.56 -7.49 -13.98
C VAL A 191 -9.24 -8.97 -13.83
N TYR A 192 -7.96 -9.30 -13.87
CA TYR A 192 -7.43 -10.66 -13.76
C TYR A 192 -6.50 -10.81 -12.56
N PRO A 193 -6.44 -12.00 -11.95
CA PRO A 193 -5.43 -12.30 -10.93
C PRO A 193 -4.00 -12.13 -11.46
N HIS A 194 -3.03 -11.94 -10.55
CA HIS A 194 -1.62 -11.79 -10.91
C HIS A 194 -1.06 -12.99 -11.70
N ALA A 195 -1.54 -14.20 -11.42
CA ALA A 195 -1.08 -15.45 -12.03
C ALA A 195 -1.88 -15.86 -13.28
N VAL A 196 -2.33 -14.90 -14.09
CA VAL A 196 -3.08 -15.16 -15.33
C VAL A 196 -2.16 -15.53 -16.48
N ASP A 197 -2.64 -16.40 -17.38
CA ASP A 197 -1.88 -16.77 -18.59
C ASP A 197 -1.90 -15.65 -19.65
N ALA A 198 -0.75 -15.43 -20.29
CA ALA A 198 -0.58 -14.42 -21.33
C ALA A 198 -1.51 -14.63 -22.54
N ASP A 199 -1.88 -15.86 -22.88
CA ASP A 199 -2.75 -16.13 -24.03
C ASP A 199 -4.19 -15.69 -23.78
N GLU A 200 -4.64 -15.66 -22.51
CA GLU A 200 -5.91 -15.09 -22.13
C GLU A 200 -5.89 -13.55 -22.19
N LEU A 201 -4.85 -12.94 -21.66
CA LEU A 201 -4.66 -11.48 -21.72
C LEU A 201 -4.57 -10.96 -23.16
N ALA A 202 -3.88 -11.70 -24.05
CA ALA A 202 -3.70 -11.34 -25.45
C ALA A 202 -5.00 -11.36 -26.29
N ARG A 203 -6.13 -11.81 -25.74
CA ARG A 203 -7.46 -11.70 -26.37
C ARG A 203 -8.09 -10.32 -26.24
N HIS A 204 -7.47 -9.43 -25.47
CA HIS A 204 -7.90 -8.05 -25.26
C HIS A 204 -7.19 -7.10 -26.24
N ASP A 205 -7.71 -5.88 -26.35
CA ASP A 205 -7.15 -4.87 -27.23
C ASP A 205 -5.95 -4.16 -26.61
N ALA A 206 -5.81 -4.20 -25.26
CA ALA A 206 -4.65 -3.74 -24.50
C ALA A 206 -4.59 -4.42 -23.13
N VAL A 207 -3.39 -4.44 -22.52
CA VAL A 207 -3.15 -4.96 -21.18
C VAL A 207 -2.56 -3.86 -20.30
N LEU A 208 -3.10 -3.69 -19.09
CA LEU A 208 -2.53 -2.84 -18.05
C LEU A 208 -2.03 -3.72 -16.91
N LEU A 209 -0.75 -3.60 -16.60
CA LEU A 209 -0.10 -4.18 -15.43
C LEU A 209 -0.20 -3.16 -14.29
N SER A 210 -0.91 -3.49 -13.21
CA SER A 210 -1.23 -2.52 -12.17
C SER A 210 -0.04 -2.22 -11.25
N ASN A 211 -0.23 -1.23 -10.36
CA ASN A 211 0.59 -1.04 -9.17
C ASN A 211 0.48 -2.24 -8.23
N GLY A 212 1.39 -2.34 -7.27
CA GLY A 212 1.35 -3.39 -6.26
C GLY A 212 2.46 -3.24 -5.23
N PRO A 213 2.42 -4.03 -4.14
CA PRO A 213 3.41 -4.04 -3.08
C PRO A 213 4.54 -5.04 -3.34
N GLY A 214 5.61 -4.93 -2.55
CA GLY A 214 6.70 -5.89 -2.48
C GLY A 214 7.80 -5.64 -3.51
N ASP A 215 8.71 -6.61 -3.56
CA ASP A 215 9.86 -6.61 -4.44
C ASP A 215 9.51 -7.25 -5.78
N PRO A 216 9.89 -6.66 -6.94
CA PRO A 216 9.70 -7.28 -8.25
C PRO A 216 10.60 -8.51 -8.48
N GLU A 217 11.74 -8.63 -7.79
CA GLU A 217 12.72 -9.70 -8.04
C GLU A 217 12.15 -11.13 -7.93
N PRO A 218 11.33 -11.48 -6.92
CA PRO A 218 10.75 -12.82 -6.82
C PRO A 218 9.63 -13.10 -7.83
N LEU A 219 9.10 -12.09 -8.54
CA LEU A 219 7.95 -12.21 -9.45
C LEU A 219 8.35 -12.72 -10.86
N ARG A 220 9.17 -13.76 -10.91
CA ARG A 220 9.73 -14.29 -12.16
C ARG A 220 8.69 -14.94 -13.08
N ASP A 221 7.62 -15.49 -12.51
CA ASP A 221 6.53 -16.08 -13.28
C ASP A 221 5.71 -15.01 -13.97
N GLU A 222 5.42 -13.91 -13.26
CA GLU A 222 4.75 -12.74 -13.79
C GLU A 222 5.58 -12.09 -14.92
N VAL A 223 6.89 -11.94 -14.73
CA VAL A 223 7.80 -11.43 -15.79
C VAL A 223 7.72 -12.31 -17.03
N ARG A 224 7.76 -13.65 -16.90
CA ARG A 224 7.61 -14.55 -18.05
C ARG A 224 6.28 -14.39 -18.78
N GLN A 225 5.18 -14.12 -18.06
CA GLN A 225 3.89 -13.83 -18.69
C GLN A 225 3.92 -12.49 -19.44
N VAL A 226 4.57 -11.47 -18.86
CA VAL A 226 4.76 -10.16 -19.52
C VAL A 226 5.58 -10.32 -20.81
N GLU A 227 6.71 -11.02 -20.76
CA GLU A 227 7.54 -11.30 -21.95
C GLU A 227 6.74 -11.93 -23.11
N ARG A 228 5.83 -12.87 -22.78
CA ARG A 228 4.94 -13.50 -23.77
C ARG A 228 3.89 -12.57 -24.36
N LEU A 229 3.59 -11.43 -23.73
CA LEU A 229 2.66 -10.41 -24.23
C LEU A 229 3.33 -9.41 -25.17
N LEU A 230 4.63 -9.19 -25.03
CA LEU A 230 5.34 -8.17 -25.81
C LEU A 230 5.25 -8.46 -27.31
N GLY A 231 4.89 -7.44 -28.09
CA GLY A 231 4.69 -7.54 -29.53
C GLY A 231 3.36 -8.19 -29.98
N ARG A 232 2.53 -8.67 -29.04
CA ARG A 232 1.20 -9.25 -29.35
C ARG A 232 0.07 -8.26 -29.10
N VAL A 233 0.14 -7.50 -28.02
CA VAL A 233 -0.84 -6.46 -27.66
C VAL A 233 -0.11 -5.26 -27.06
N PRO A 234 -0.68 -4.05 -27.09
CA PRO A 234 -0.18 -2.91 -26.31
C PRO A 234 -0.18 -3.24 -24.82
N VAL A 235 0.94 -3.01 -24.13
CA VAL A 235 1.09 -3.22 -22.69
C VAL A 235 1.50 -1.91 -22.01
N LEU A 236 0.83 -1.56 -20.92
CA LEU A 236 1.14 -0.42 -20.07
C LEU A 236 1.38 -0.92 -18.63
N GLY A 237 2.48 -0.50 -18.00
CA GLY A 237 2.78 -0.80 -16.61
C GLY A 237 2.70 0.44 -15.71
N ILE A 238 2.18 0.28 -14.49
CA ILE A 238 2.13 1.32 -13.45
C ILE A 238 2.90 0.83 -12.22
N CYS A 239 3.91 1.60 -11.75
CA CYS A 239 4.72 1.29 -10.58
C CYS A 239 5.30 -0.14 -10.67
N LEU A 240 4.88 -1.08 -9.82
CA LEU A 240 5.32 -2.48 -9.88
C LEU A 240 5.14 -3.07 -11.29
N GLY A 241 3.98 -2.87 -11.91
CA GLY A 241 3.73 -3.35 -13.29
C GLY A 241 4.68 -2.75 -14.33
N HIS A 242 5.20 -1.53 -14.11
CA HIS A 242 6.25 -0.94 -14.95
C HIS A 242 7.63 -1.57 -14.68
N GLN A 243 7.89 -1.98 -13.44
CA GLN A 243 9.15 -2.65 -13.08
C GLN A 243 9.25 -4.07 -13.64
N LEU A 244 8.08 -4.72 -13.92
CA LEU A 244 8.01 -6.03 -14.53
C LEU A 244 8.12 -6.01 -16.08
N LEU A 245 8.00 -4.83 -16.71
CA LEU A 245 8.21 -4.57 -18.13
C LEU A 245 9.71 -4.42 -18.46
#